data_3b8e64fe8431510e081ce71e8c6b3406
#
_entry.id   3b8e64fe8431510e081ce71e8c6b3406
#
_cell.length_a   1.000
_cell.length_b   1.000
_cell.length_c   1.000
_cell.angle_alpha   90.00
_cell.angle_beta   90.00
_cell.angle_gamma   90.00
#
_symmetry.space_group_name_H-M   'P 1'
#
loop_
_entity.id
_entity.type
_entity.pdbx_description
1 polymer ?
#
loop_
_entity_poly.entity_id
_entity_poly.type
_entity_poly.pdbx_seq_one_letter_code
_entity_poly.pdbx_strand_id
1 'polypeptide(L)'
;MSGTPDSPSTPGHTPGPGATTGPKVLYLTFDDGPSEWTPKILEVLARHNAKATFFELGQLQKEFPAFVDQVRKAGHTIGNHTFDHASLPSRSWSGMQQEIKGGPASKCLRPPYGATNSDVRSIADELKMRVVLWDVDTRDWTRPGSATIERRAVEGARPGAIVLMHDGGGDRQQTVDALEIVLTRLGKQGYVFRSLDC
;
A
#
# COMPACT_ATOMS: atom_id res chain seq x y z
N MET A 1 38.66 56.70 28.45
CA MET A 1 38.34 56.44 27.07
C MET A 1 38.08 54.94 26.94
N SER A 2 36.81 54.55 27.03
CA SER A 2 36.40 53.16 27.09
C SER A 2 35.73 52.86 25.77
N GLY A 3 36.35 52.00 24.96
CA GLY A 3 35.80 51.47 23.74
C GLY A 3 35.15 50.11 23.99
N THR A 4 33.88 49.97 23.77
CA THR A 4 33.16 48.68 23.77
C THR A 4 33.36 48.00 22.43
N PRO A 5 33.58 46.68 22.35
CA PRO A 5 33.64 45.97 21.09
C PRO A 5 32.23 45.57 20.60
N ASP A 6 32.00 45.84 19.31
CA ASP A 6 30.83 45.45 18.56
C ASP A 6 30.70 43.93 18.47
N SER A 7 29.46 43.44 18.74
CA SER A 7 29.06 42.06 18.50
C SER A 7 28.75 41.81 17.02
N PRO A 8 29.20 40.71 16.42
CA PRO A 8 28.89 40.42 15.02
C PRO A 8 27.43 39.92 14.88
N SER A 9 26.73 40.56 13.97
CA SER A 9 25.37 40.21 13.53
C SER A 9 25.36 38.82 12.89
N THR A 10 24.51 37.93 13.41
CA THR A 10 24.21 36.62 12.80
C THR A 10 23.41 36.81 11.51
N PRO A 11 23.82 36.18 10.39
CA PRO A 11 22.99 36.24 9.18
C PRO A 11 21.70 35.45 9.37
N GLY A 12 20.58 36.11 9.14
CA GLY A 12 19.27 35.52 9.15
C GLY A 12 19.14 34.38 8.15
N HIS A 13 18.86 33.20 8.65
CA HIS A 13 18.51 32.05 7.83
C HIS A 13 17.07 32.21 7.36
N THR A 14 16.91 32.64 6.11
CA THR A 14 15.61 32.64 5.41
C THR A 14 15.30 31.20 5.01
N PRO A 15 14.23 30.57 5.48
CA PRO A 15 13.83 29.28 4.95
C PRO A 15 13.33 29.50 3.52
N GLY A 16 14.05 28.99 2.56
CA GLY A 16 13.59 28.95 1.17
C GLY A 16 12.35 28.05 1.05
N PRO A 17 11.33 28.45 0.28
CA PRO A 17 10.19 27.60 -0.02
C PRO A 17 10.60 26.53 -1.02
N GLY A 18 11.05 25.38 -0.54
CA GLY A 18 11.20 24.17 -1.33
C GLY A 18 9.83 23.51 -1.55
N ALA A 19 8.92 24.17 -2.26
CA ALA A 19 7.72 23.53 -2.76
C ALA A 19 8.16 22.50 -3.82
N THR A 20 8.09 21.20 -3.48
CA THR A 20 8.19 20.12 -4.45
C THR A 20 7.06 20.30 -5.46
N THR A 21 7.40 20.73 -6.69
CA THR A 21 6.46 21.09 -7.76
C THR A 21 5.78 19.87 -8.43
N GLY A 22 5.90 18.67 -7.85
CA GLY A 22 5.27 17.45 -8.34
C GLY A 22 3.92 17.14 -7.68
N PRO A 23 3.09 16.30 -8.31
CA PRO A 23 1.83 15.88 -7.71
C PRO A 23 2.07 15.11 -6.41
N LYS A 24 1.18 15.32 -5.41
CA LYS A 24 1.18 14.53 -4.17
C LYS A 24 0.70 13.12 -4.48
N VAL A 25 1.62 12.18 -4.70
CA VAL A 25 1.27 10.79 -4.99
C VAL A 25 0.98 10.04 -3.70
N LEU A 26 -0.10 9.24 -3.68
CA LEU A 26 -0.42 8.28 -2.63
C LEU A 26 -0.61 6.90 -3.26
N TYR A 27 -0.11 5.86 -2.59
CA TYR A 27 -0.23 4.48 -3.05
C TYR A 27 -1.24 3.74 -2.18
N LEU A 28 -2.45 3.51 -2.74
CA LEU A 28 -3.42 2.63 -2.09
C LEU A 28 -3.10 1.18 -2.41
N THR A 29 -3.08 0.33 -1.40
CA THR A 29 -2.79 -1.09 -1.55
C THR A 29 -3.85 -1.93 -0.84
N PHE A 30 -4.20 -3.06 -1.45
CA PHE A 30 -5.22 -3.99 -0.96
C PHE A 30 -4.61 -5.39 -0.86
N ASP A 31 -4.77 -6.03 0.29
CA ASP A 31 -4.23 -7.36 0.57
C ASP A 31 -5.34 -8.42 0.64
N ASP A 32 -4.96 -9.69 0.59
CA ASP A 32 -5.79 -10.88 0.79
C ASP A 32 -6.78 -11.22 -0.34
N GLY A 33 -6.77 -10.47 -1.43
CA GLY A 33 -7.61 -10.76 -2.60
C GLY A 33 -7.00 -11.81 -3.57
N PRO A 34 -7.69 -12.03 -4.70
CA PRO A 34 -8.98 -11.47 -5.05
C PRO A 34 -10.15 -12.11 -4.31
N SER A 35 -11.26 -11.37 -4.15
CA SER A 35 -12.48 -11.86 -3.54
C SER A 35 -13.73 -11.20 -4.18
N GLU A 36 -14.91 -11.51 -3.68
CA GLU A 36 -16.16 -10.84 -4.06
C GLU A 36 -16.16 -9.31 -3.84
N TRP A 37 -15.23 -8.80 -3.01
CA TRP A 37 -15.06 -7.37 -2.74
C TRP A 37 -14.17 -6.67 -3.77
N THR A 38 -13.29 -7.40 -4.45
CA THR A 38 -12.39 -6.85 -5.45
C THR A 38 -13.12 -6.06 -6.54
N PRO A 39 -14.20 -6.56 -7.18
CA PRO A 39 -14.94 -5.79 -8.18
C PRO A 39 -15.52 -4.48 -7.62
N LYS A 40 -16.05 -4.49 -6.40
CA LYS A 40 -16.63 -3.30 -5.76
C LYS A 40 -15.57 -2.22 -5.50
N ILE A 41 -14.37 -2.63 -5.07
CA ILE A 41 -13.23 -1.71 -4.91
C ILE A 41 -12.79 -1.15 -6.26
N LEU A 42 -12.73 -1.99 -7.32
CA LEU A 42 -12.41 -1.54 -8.67
C LEU A 42 -13.38 -0.48 -9.19
N GLU A 43 -14.68 -0.64 -8.92
CA GLU A 43 -15.70 0.36 -9.28
C GLU A 43 -15.47 1.70 -8.59
N VAL A 44 -15.14 1.68 -7.28
CA VAL A 44 -14.81 2.90 -6.55
C VAL A 44 -13.56 3.57 -7.12
N LEU A 45 -12.49 2.82 -7.33
CA LEU A 45 -11.25 3.34 -7.91
C LEU A 45 -11.47 3.96 -9.30
N ALA A 46 -12.30 3.31 -10.13
CA ALA A 46 -12.60 3.79 -11.48
C ALA A 46 -13.32 5.15 -11.47
N ARG A 47 -14.29 5.36 -10.55
CA ARG A 47 -14.99 6.65 -10.42
C ARG A 47 -14.06 7.81 -10.12
N HIS A 48 -12.94 7.55 -9.44
CA HIS A 48 -11.95 8.55 -9.05
C HIS A 48 -10.70 8.59 -9.96
N ASN A 49 -10.70 7.84 -11.08
CA ASN A 49 -9.52 7.67 -11.95
C ASN A 49 -8.26 7.28 -11.14
N ALA A 50 -8.43 6.52 -10.07
CA ALA A 50 -7.37 6.09 -9.17
C ALA A 50 -6.77 4.76 -9.64
N LYS A 51 -5.45 4.60 -9.44
CA LYS A 51 -4.76 3.32 -9.61
C LYS A 51 -4.24 2.83 -8.26
N ALA A 52 -4.25 1.51 -8.07
CA ALA A 52 -3.87 0.85 -6.83
C ALA A 52 -3.02 -0.39 -7.10
N THR A 53 -2.47 -0.97 -6.03
CA THR A 53 -1.78 -2.26 -6.07
C THR A 53 -2.53 -3.27 -5.22
N PHE A 54 -2.78 -4.44 -5.79
CA PHE A 54 -3.45 -5.55 -5.12
C PHE A 54 -2.41 -6.63 -4.81
N PHE A 55 -2.15 -6.88 -3.54
CA PHE A 55 -1.29 -7.97 -3.10
C PHE A 55 -2.15 -9.22 -2.93
N GLU A 56 -2.17 -10.03 -3.98
CA GLU A 56 -3.08 -11.17 -4.10
C GLU A 56 -2.45 -12.46 -3.61
N LEU A 57 -3.29 -13.41 -3.16
CA LEU A 57 -2.91 -14.77 -2.80
C LEU A 57 -2.95 -15.69 -4.01
N GLY A 58 -1.93 -16.53 -4.19
CA GLY A 58 -1.85 -17.44 -5.31
C GLY A 58 -3.00 -18.45 -5.38
N GLN A 59 -3.49 -18.93 -4.23
CA GLN A 59 -4.66 -19.81 -4.16
C GLN A 59 -5.93 -19.12 -4.65
N LEU A 60 -6.14 -17.84 -4.29
CA LEU A 60 -7.34 -17.10 -4.66
C LEU A 60 -7.31 -16.64 -6.12
N GLN A 61 -6.12 -16.42 -6.70
CA GLN A 61 -6.00 -16.21 -8.15
C GLN A 61 -6.51 -17.42 -8.95
N LYS A 62 -6.28 -18.64 -8.44
CA LYS A 62 -6.78 -19.87 -9.07
C LYS A 62 -8.29 -20.03 -8.90
N GLU A 63 -8.81 -19.60 -7.78
CA GLU A 63 -10.25 -19.68 -7.46
C GLU A 63 -11.06 -18.61 -8.20
N PHE A 64 -10.52 -17.38 -8.33
CA PHE A 64 -11.21 -16.24 -8.92
C PHE A 64 -10.46 -15.62 -10.11
N PRO A 65 -10.10 -16.38 -11.16
CA PRO A 65 -9.29 -15.88 -12.27
C PRO A 65 -9.93 -14.69 -13.00
N ALA A 66 -11.26 -14.63 -13.04
CA ALA A 66 -11.98 -13.51 -13.66
C ALA A 66 -11.74 -12.18 -12.91
N PHE A 67 -11.57 -12.19 -11.60
CA PHE A 67 -11.29 -10.97 -10.83
C PHE A 67 -9.85 -10.51 -11.04
N VAL A 68 -8.90 -11.45 -11.12
CA VAL A 68 -7.49 -11.15 -11.50
C VAL A 68 -7.45 -10.42 -12.86
N ASP A 69 -8.21 -10.91 -13.83
CA ASP A 69 -8.32 -10.28 -15.15
C ASP A 69 -8.94 -8.88 -15.09
N GLN A 70 -9.93 -8.66 -14.21
CA GLN A 70 -10.53 -7.34 -14.01
C GLN A 70 -9.52 -6.36 -13.44
N VAL A 71 -8.74 -6.75 -12.41
CA VAL A 71 -7.66 -5.93 -11.82
C VAL A 71 -6.67 -5.50 -12.90
N ARG A 72 -6.19 -6.45 -13.72
CA ARG A 72 -5.23 -6.17 -14.81
C ARG A 72 -5.83 -5.26 -15.89
N LYS A 73 -7.03 -5.56 -16.38
CA LYS A 73 -7.72 -4.78 -17.43
C LYS A 73 -8.02 -3.36 -16.98
N ALA A 74 -8.29 -3.15 -15.69
CA ALA A 74 -8.48 -1.83 -15.10
C ALA A 74 -7.16 -1.05 -14.93
N GLY A 75 -6.00 -1.65 -15.27
CA GLY A 75 -4.69 -1.01 -15.22
C GLY A 75 -4.13 -0.84 -13.80
N HIS A 76 -4.50 -1.73 -12.89
CA HIS A 76 -3.92 -1.84 -11.56
C HIS A 76 -2.72 -2.80 -11.57
N THR A 77 -1.88 -2.69 -10.56
CA THR A 77 -0.73 -3.58 -10.39
C THR A 77 -1.08 -4.73 -9.44
N ILE A 78 -0.57 -5.92 -9.72
CA ILE A 78 -0.66 -7.08 -8.84
C ILE A 78 0.68 -7.30 -8.17
N GLY A 79 0.68 -7.36 -6.83
CA GLY A 79 1.78 -7.77 -5.98
C GLY A 79 1.61 -9.21 -5.49
N ASN A 80 2.69 -9.79 -4.99
CA ASN A 80 2.70 -11.13 -4.42
C ASN A 80 2.42 -11.07 -2.92
N HIS A 81 1.38 -11.82 -2.46
CA HIS A 81 1.05 -11.98 -1.04
C HIS A 81 1.19 -13.43 -0.57
N THR A 82 2.09 -14.19 -1.20
CA THR A 82 2.32 -15.64 -1.02
C THR A 82 1.21 -16.51 -1.63
N PHE A 83 1.26 -17.81 -1.39
CA PHE A 83 0.28 -18.76 -1.90
C PHE A 83 -0.98 -18.82 -1.03
N ASP A 84 -0.83 -19.14 0.28
CA ASP A 84 -1.94 -19.43 1.20
C ASP A 84 -2.00 -18.51 2.44
N HIS A 85 -1.28 -17.38 2.40
CA HIS A 85 -1.21 -16.42 3.52
C HIS A 85 -0.43 -16.94 4.74
N ALA A 86 0.56 -17.83 4.53
CA ALA A 86 1.38 -18.33 5.62
C ALA A 86 2.29 -17.25 6.22
N SER A 87 2.48 -17.26 7.55
CA SER A 87 3.54 -16.48 8.18
C SER A 87 4.90 -17.04 7.76
N LEU A 88 5.60 -16.34 6.87
CA LEU A 88 6.85 -16.82 6.26
C LEU A 88 7.93 -17.17 7.29
N PRO A 89 8.20 -16.37 8.35
CA PRO A 89 9.22 -16.70 9.35
C PRO A 89 8.96 -18.01 10.13
N SER A 90 7.75 -18.56 10.07
CA SER A 90 7.41 -19.84 10.71
C SER A 90 7.66 -21.05 9.82
N ARG A 91 8.07 -20.83 8.56
CA ARG A 91 8.33 -21.90 7.58
C ARG A 91 9.84 -22.19 7.47
N SER A 92 10.18 -23.37 6.99
CA SER A 92 11.55 -23.67 6.56
C SER A 92 11.94 -22.84 5.34
N TRP A 93 13.21 -22.72 5.02
CA TRP A 93 13.70 -22.03 3.83
C TRP A 93 12.98 -22.48 2.55
N SER A 94 12.89 -23.79 2.32
CA SER A 94 12.16 -24.33 1.17
C SER A 94 10.66 -24.05 1.22
N GLY A 95 10.05 -24.06 2.42
CA GLY A 95 8.65 -23.70 2.61
C GLY A 95 8.38 -22.23 2.27
N MET A 96 9.24 -21.31 2.71
CA MET A 96 9.16 -19.89 2.32
C MET A 96 9.26 -19.70 0.81
N GLN A 97 10.23 -20.38 0.16
CA GLN A 97 10.36 -20.32 -1.29
C GLN A 97 9.13 -20.86 -2.02
N GLN A 98 8.51 -21.94 -1.52
CA GLN A 98 7.29 -22.50 -2.11
C GLN A 98 6.11 -21.53 -1.98
N GLU A 99 5.94 -20.91 -0.82
CA GLU A 99 4.91 -19.89 -0.58
C GLU A 99 5.06 -18.71 -1.53
N ILE A 100 6.25 -18.14 -1.62
CA ILE A 100 6.49 -16.97 -2.47
C ILE A 100 6.35 -17.33 -3.96
N LYS A 101 6.92 -18.45 -4.40
CA LYS A 101 6.80 -18.89 -5.80
C LYS A 101 5.39 -19.33 -6.18
N GLY A 102 4.60 -19.78 -5.22
CA GLY A 102 3.19 -20.13 -5.41
C GLY A 102 2.26 -18.92 -5.51
N GLY A 103 2.69 -17.78 -5.02
CA GLY A 103 1.98 -16.51 -5.16
C GLY A 103 2.06 -15.91 -6.57
N PRO A 104 1.40 -14.77 -6.80
CA PRO A 104 1.44 -14.08 -8.09
C PRO A 104 2.86 -13.72 -8.55
N ALA A 105 3.12 -13.86 -9.85
CA ALA A 105 4.36 -13.35 -10.43
C ALA A 105 4.40 -11.82 -10.35
N SER A 106 5.35 -11.28 -9.59
CA SER A 106 5.51 -9.84 -9.36
C SER A 106 6.93 -9.51 -8.95
N LYS A 107 7.33 -8.25 -9.09
CA LYS A 107 8.58 -7.72 -8.51
C LYS A 107 8.41 -7.24 -7.06
N CYS A 108 7.19 -7.25 -6.52
CA CYS A 108 6.90 -6.86 -5.14
C CYS A 108 6.34 -8.05 -4.37
N LEU A 109 6.92 -8.30 -3.21
CA LEU A 109 6.44 -9.23 -2.20
C LEU A 109 5.95 -8.44 -0.99
N ARG A 110 4.73 -8.66 -0.57
CA ARG A 110 4.28 -8.27 0.77
C ARG A 110 4.09 -9.55 1.59
N PRO A 111 4.96 -9.80 2.58
CA PRO A 111 4.78 -10.94 3.46
C PRO A 111 3.49 -10.81 4.27
N PRO A 112 2.69 -11.87 4.44
CA PRO A 112 1.55 -11.87 5.33
C PRO A 112 1.89 -11.33 6.72
N TYR A 113 0.97 -10.56 7.31
CA TYR A 113 1.15 -9.89 8.62
C TYR A 113 2.31 -8.88 8.67
N GLY A 114 2.94 -8.54 7.53
CA GLY A 114 4.21 -7.81 7.51
C GLY A 114 5.37 -8.60 8.11
N ALA A 115 5.19 -9.91 8.36
CA ALA A 115 6.16 -10.73 9.05
C ALA A 115 7.38 -11.02 8.15
N THR A 116 8.52 -10.48 8.52
CA THR A 116 9.77 -10.60 7.77
C THR A 116 10.97 -10.79 8.70
N ASN A 117 11.99 -11.48 8.20
CA ASN A 117 13.31 -11.65 8.82
C ASN A 117 14.40 -11.62 7.74
N SER A 118 15.65 -11.93 8.09
CA SER A 118 16.77 -12.01 7.15
C SER A 118 16.52 -13.01 6.03
N ASP A 119 15.97 -14.18 6.36
CA ASP A 119 15.77 -15.28 5.41
C ASP A 119 14.69 -14.92 4.37
N VAL A 120 13.56 -14.32 4.83
CA VAL A 120 12.52 -13.83 3.92
C VAL A 120 13.08 -12.80 2.94
N ARG A 121 13.92 -11.88 3.42
CA ARG A 121 14.54 -10.85 2.57
C ARG A 121 15.53 -11.47 1.59
N SER A 122 16.36 -12.41 2.05
CA SER A 122 17.32 -13.12 1.18
C SER A 122 16.60 -13.87 0.06
N ILE A 123 15.50 -14.57 0.38
CA ILE A 123 14.70 -15.27 -0.65
C ILE A 123 14.04 -14.26 -1.61
N ALA A 124 13.53 -13.15 -1.11
CA ALA A 124 12.96 -12.11 -1.98
C ALA A 124 14.02 -11.56 -2.94
N ASP A 125 15.24 -11.29 -2.46
CA ASP A 125 16.36 -10.81 -3.27
C ASP A 125 16.78 -11.84 -4.34
N GLU A 126 16.88 -13.13 -3.96
CA GLU A 126 17.15 -14.23 -4.92
C GLU A 126 16.10 -14.27 -6.05
N LEU A 127 14.84 -14.01 -5.70
CA LEU A 127 13.71 -13.99 -6.64
C LEU A 127 13.54 -12.64 -7.35
N LYS A 128 14.46 -11.69 -7.11
CA LYS A 128 14.42 -10.30 -7.65
C LYS A 128 13.13 -9.57 -7.30
N MET A 129 12.63 -9.80 -6.10
CA MET A 129 11.46 -9.16 -5.55
C MET A 129 11.86 -8.19 -4.43
N ARG A 130 11.25 -7.02 -4.39
CA ARG A 130 11.38 -6.12 -3.25
C ARG A 130 10.30 -6.41 -2.22
N VAL A 131 10.65 -6.43 -0.95
CA VAL A 131 9.69 -6.50 0.14
C VAL A 131 9.03 -5.13 0.32
N VAL A 132 7.71 -5.09 0.24
CA VAL A 132 6.90 -3.88 0.36
C VAL A 132 6.00 -4.00 1.58
N LEU A 133 6.20 -3.14 2.56
CA LEU A 133 5.31 -2.97 3.70
C LEU A 133 4.41 -1.74 3.48
N TRP A 134 4.02 -1.05 4.55
CA TRP A 134 3.14 0.11 4.50
C TRP A 134 3.58 1.20 5.47
N ASP A 135 3.11 2.41 5.23
CA ASP A 135 3.31 3.57 6.08
C ASP A 135 2.08 3.84 6.96
N VAL A 136 0.90 3.50 6.44
CA VAL A 136 -0.39 3.76 7.08
C VAL A 136 -1.18 2.46 7.13
N ASP A 137 -1.46 1.97 8.33
CA ASP A 137 -2.36 0.84 8.57
C ASP A 137 -3.75 1.34 8.95
N THR A 138 -4.72 1.14 8.07
CA THR A 138 -6.10 1.51 8.33
C THR A 138 -6.80 0.60 9.33
N ARG A 139 -6.27 -0.61 9.53
CA ARG A 139 -6.83 -1.70 10.34
C ARG A 139 -8.29 -2.00 9.98
N ASP A 140 -8.61 -1.89 8.69
CA ASP A 140 -9.95 -2.14 8.14
C ASP A 140 -10.40 -3.58 8.37
N TRP A 141 -9.45 -4.53 8.40
CA TRP A 141 -9.69 -5.93 8.70
C TRP A 141 -10.34 -6.17 10.06
N THR A 142 -10.22 -5.23 11.03
CA THR A 142 -10.92 -5.29 12.33
C THR A 142 -12.36 -4.81 12.26
N ARG A 143 -12.82 -4.30 11.13
CA ARG A 143 -14.16 -3.72 10.91
C ARG A 143 -14.52 -2.64 11.91
N PRO A 144 -13.70 -1.58 12.07
CA PRO A 144 -13.86 -0.56 13.11
C PRO A 144 -14.87 0.54 12.74
N GLY A 145 -15.62 0.36 11.66
CA GLY A 145 -16.48 1.37 11.02
C GLY A 145 -15.77 2.14 9.91
N SER A 146 -16.50 2.44 8.82
CA SER A 146 -15.95 3.14 7.64
C SER A 146 -15.35 4.51 8.00
N ALA A 147 -15.96 5.27 8.92
CA ALA A 147 -15.43 6.55 9.39
C ALA A 147 -14.07 6.42 10.09
N THR A 148 -13.82 5.32 10.81
CA THR A 148 -12.51 5.08 11.46
C THR A 148 -11.44 4.73 10.44
N ILE A 149 -11.78 3.90 9.45
CA ILE A 149 -10.89 3.53 8.34
C ILE A 149 -10.50 4.79 7.56
N GLU A 150 -11.49 5.57 7.15
CA GLU A 150 -11.30 6.82 6.43
C GLU A 150 -10.40 7.79 7.21
N ARG A 151 -10.70 8.04 8.48
CA ARG A 151 -9.91 8.93 9.32
C ARG A 151 -8.45 8.52 9.37
N ARG A 152 -8.14 7.22 9.59
CA ARG A 152 -6.75 6.71 9.64
C ARG A 152 -6.04 6.91 8.31
N ALA A 153 -6.71 6.62 7.18
CA ALA A 153 -6.14 6.82 5.87
C ALA A 153 -5.83 8.30 5.58
N VAL A 154 -6.76 9.20 5.93
CA VAL A 154 -6.61 10.64 5.67
C VAL A 154 -5.58 11.29 6.60
N GLU A 155 -5.58 10.97 7.89
CA GLU A 155 -4.62 11.51 8.87
C GLU A 155 -3.19 11.01 8.60
N GLY A 156 -3.04 9.77 8.12
CA GLY A 156 -1.74 9.20 7.77
C GLY A 156 -1.22 9.61 6.39
N ALA A 157 -2.05 10.24 5.56
CA ALA A 157 -1.68 10.57 4.18
C ALA A 157 -0.56 11.60 4.11
N ARG A 158 0.51 11.24 3.40
CA ARG A 158 1.61 12.13 3.01
C ARG A 158 2.12 11.72 1.63
N PRO A 159 2.73 12.63 0.87
CA PRO A 159 3.28 12.29 -0.45
C PRO A 159 4.24 11.09 -0.38
N GLY A 160 4.00 10.10 -1.23
CA GLY A 160 4.77 8.86 -1.29
C GLY A 160 4.32 7.76 -0.32
N ALA A 161 3.37 8.02 0.58
CA ALA A 161 2.93 7.01 1.54
C ALA A 161 2.19 5.84 0.88
N ILE A 162 2.42 4.65 1.44
CA ILE A 162 1.73 3.41 1.09
C ILE A 162 0.67 3.14 2.18
N VAL A 163 -0.59 3.06 1.77
CA VAL A 163 -1.74 2.81 2.66
C VAL A 163 -2.18 1.36 2.53
N LEU A 164 -2.24 0.65 3.64
CA LEU A 164 -2.76 -0.70 3.74
C LEU A 164 -4.26 -0.71 3.95
N MET A 165 -4.95 -1.40 3.07
CA MET A 165 -6.34 -1.85 3.15
C MET A 165 -6.42 -3.31 2.69
N HIS A 166 -7.62 -3.89 2.70
CA HIS A 166 -7.83 -5.28 2.29
C HIS A 166 -9.03 -5.38 1.34
N ASP A 167 -8.91 -6.25 0.32
CA ASP A 167 -10.02 -6.64 -0.54
C ASP A 167 -10.41 -8.11 -0.40
N GLY A 168 -9.74 -8.84 0.53
CA GLY A 168 -10.02 -10.23 0.87
C GLY A 168 -10.00 -10.49 2.37
N GLY A 169 -10.06 -11.77 2.77
CA GLY A 169 -9.98 -12.19 4.17
C GLY A 169 -11.24 -11.87 5.01
N GLY A 170 -12.43 -11.76 4.38
CA GLY A 170 -13.72 -11.58 5.05
C GLY A 170 -14.54 -10.41 4.52
N ASP A 171 -15.51 -9.94 5.34
CA ASP A 171 -16.38 -8.82 4.96
C ASP A 171 -15.60 -7.51 4.87
N ARG A 172 -15.64 -6.84 3.70
CA ARG A 172 -14.95 -5.58 3.38
C ARG A 172 -15.88 -4.44 2.97
N GLN A 173 -17.17 -4.54 3.31
CA GLN A 173 -18.12 -3.46 3.00
C GLN A 173 -17.64 -2.12 3.58
N GLN A 174 -17.15 -2.11 4.83
CA GLN A 174 -16.66 -0.90 5.46
C GLN A 174 -15.41 -0.33 4.75
N THR A 175 -14.57 -1.17 4.16
CA THR A 175 -13.42 -0.75 3.34
C THR A 175 -13.91 -0.07 2.06
N VAL A 176 -14.88 -0.67 1.36
CA VAL A 176 -15.50 -0.09 0.15
C VAL A 176 -16.10 1.28 0.45
N ASP A 177 -16.90 1.38 1.52
CA ASP A 177 -17.55 2.63 1.93
C ASP A 177 -16.53 3.72 2.31
N ALA A 178 -15.48 3.34 3.05
CA ALA A 178 -14.41 4.26 3.44
C ALA A 178 -13.60 4.75 2.23
N LEU A 179 -13.31 3.87 1.26
CA LEU A 179 -12.50 4.18 0.09
C LEU A 179 -13.09 5.33 -0.73
N GLU A 180 -14.42 5.37 -0.93
CA GLU A 180 -15.11 6.46 -1.63
C GLU A 180 -14.82 7.82 -0.98
N ILE A 181 -14.88 7.87 0.35
CA ILE A 181 -14.66 9.09 1.11
C ILE A 181 -13.18 9.49 1.11
N VAL A 182 -12.27 8.51 1.28
CA VAL A 182 -10.82 8.71 1.22
C VAL A 182 -10.40 9.35 -0.10
N LEU A 183 -10.84 8.75 -1.22
CA LEU A 183 -10.51 9.25 -2.55
C LEU A 183 -11.06 10.64 -2.80
N THR A 184 -12.31 10.91 -2.38
CA THR A 184 -12.94 12.23 -2.49
C THR A 184 -12.17 13.28 -1.67
N ARG A 185 -11.85 12.99 -0.40
CA ARG A 185 -11.19 13.95 0.49
C ARG A 185 -9.76 14.25 0.09
N LEU A 186 -8.98 13.21 -0.17
CA LEU A 186 -7.57 13.35 -0.55
C LEU A 186 -7.43 13.92 -1.97
N GLY A 187 -8.33 13.56 -2.90
CA GLY A 187 -8.38 14.18 -4.23
C GLY A 187 -8.59 15.71 -4.15
N LYS A 188 -9.49 16.19 -3.29
CA LYS A 188 -9.67 17.64 -3.02
C LYS A 188 -8.44 18.30 -2.41
N GLN A 189 -7.57 17.54 -1.73
CA GLN A 189 -6.30 18.03 -1.20
C GLN A 189 -5.15 17.98 -2.22
N GLY A 190 -5.42 17.58 -3.46
CA GLY A 190 -4.45 17.51 -4.56
C GLY A 190 -3.63 16.23 -4.62
N TYR A 191 -4.08 15.17 -3.94
CA TYR A 191 -3.47 13.85 -4.11
C TYR A 191 -3.89 13.19 -5.42
N VAL A 192 -2.93 12.50 -6.04
CA VAL A 192 -3.15 11.56 -7.15
C VAL A 192 -2.82 10.16 -6.67
N PHE A 193 -3.61 9.18 -7.11
CA PHE A 193 -3.50 7.80 -6.67
C PHE A 193 -2.85 6.95 -7.76
N ARG A 194 -1.72 6.33 -7.45
CA ARG A 194 -0.97 5.51 -8.39
C ARG A 194 -0.71 4.12 -7.82
N SER A 195 -0.56 3.15 -8.71
CA SER A 195 -0.04 1.85 -8.34
C SER A 195 1.47 1.90 -8.10
N LEU A 196 1.97 0.98 -7.29
CA LEU A 196 3.41 0.75 -7.14
C LEU A 196 3.98 0.17 -8.45
N ASP A 197 5.26 0.43 -8.67
CA ASP A 197 6.01 -0.22 -9.75
C ASP A 197 6.44 -1.61 -9.27
N CYS A 198 5.68 -2.60 -9.59
CA CYS A 198 5.89 -4.00 -9.33
C CYS A 198 5.99 -4.74 -10.66
#